data_4a12d28544fa6af07aa312f50c99257c
#
_entry.id   4a12d28544fa6af07aa312f50c99257c
#
_cell.length_a   1.000
_cell.length_b   1.000
_cell.length_c   1.000
_cell.angle_alpha   90.00
_cell.angle_beta   90.00
_cell.angle_gamma   90.00
#
_symmetry.space_group_name_H-M   'P 1'
#
loop_
_entity.id
_entity.type
_entity.pdbx_description
1 polymer ?
#
loop_
_entity_poly.entity_id
_entity_poly.type
_entity_poly.pdbx_seq_one_letter_code
_entity_poly.pdbx_strand_id
1 'polypeptide(L)'
;MFGKSKATSHDIAYLGLRNQAFSTMPSDIGLSLENNEQVYTAVVDIPISKEKIISLVCFFDGTVSLYYSTGGGLLGIGQKHESVRQAGGSFLYSAGQALKYLKKTSQFDLPEGDLAFVFLLTGNGVYKAEYNMSKIDTYEKPIQFVNFLIQNILSKIRENTTA
;
A
#
# COMPACT_ATOMS: atom_id res chain seq x y z
N MET A 1 5.92 24.47 -23.51
CA MET A 1 5.87 24.00 -22.97
C MET A 1 6.16 23.79 -22.20
N PHE A 2 6.05 23.59 -22.24
CA PHE A 2 6.17 23.29 -21.66
C PHE A 2 6.45 22.98 -20.62
N GLY A 3 6.48 23.43 -20.06
CA GLY A 3 6.73 23.30 -18.66
C GLY A 3 6.39 22.02 -18.03
N LYS A 4 5.61 21.28 -18.57
CA LYS A 4 5.30 20.08 -18.03
C LYS A 4 6.38 19.14 -18.01
N SER A 5 7.42 19.40 -18.50
CA SER A 5 8.53 18.51 -18.43
C SER A 5 8.99 18.24 -17.03
N LYS A 6 8.43 18.92 -16.05
CA LYS A 6 8.80 18.66 -14.67
C LYS A 6 8.16 17.42 -14.11
N ALA A 7 7.18 16.84 -14.77
CA ALA A 7 6.55 15.64 -14.27
C ALA A 7 7.58 14.52 -14.18
N THR A 8 7.59 13.81 -13.06
CA THR A 8 8.49 12.69 -12.87
C THR A 8 8.06 11.55 -13.78
N SER A 9 9.03 10.96 -14.48
CA SER A 9 8.76 9.81 -15.31
C SER A 9 8.85 8.56 -14.46
N HIS A 10 7.76 7.83 -14.36
CA HIS A 10 7.72 6.60 -13.59
C HIS A 10 7.93 5.40 -14.52
N ASP A 11 8.55 4.37 -13.97
CA ASP A 11 8.78 3.14 -14.70
C ASP A 11 7.46 2.52 -15.15
N ILE A 12 7.40 2.05 -16.40
CA ILE A 12 6.18 1.50 -16.95
C ILE A 12 5.76 0.22 -16.22
N ALA A 13 6.72 -0.63 -15.89
CA ALA A 13 6.41 -1.87 -15.16
C ALA A 13 5.86 -1.57 -13.77
N TYR A 14 6.40 -0.53 -13.11
CA TYR A 14 5.89 -0.11 -11.81
C TYR A 14 4.42 0.30 -11.92
N LEU A 15 4.10 1.14 -12.91
CA LEU A 15 2.71 1.59 -13.09
C LEU A 15 1.79 0.42 -13.39
N GLY A 16 2.25 -0.53 -14.19
CA GLY A 16 1.46 -1.71 -14.54
C GLY A 16 1.17 -2.60 -13.33
N LEU A 17 2.18 -2.83 -12.49
CA LEU A 17 2.01 -3.65 -11.29
C LEU A 17 1.08 -2.99 -10.29
N ARG A 18 1.22 -1.68 -10.13
CA ARG A 18 0.35 -0.93 -9.23
C ARG A 18 -1.09 -0.95 -9.73
N ASN A 19 -1.31 -0.73 -11.03
CA ASN A 19 -2.64 -0.78 -11.61
C ASN A 19 -3.26 -2.16 -11.48
N GLN A 20 -2.45 -3.20 -11.63
CA GLN A 20 -2.92 -4.57 -11.49
C GLN A 20 -3.42 -4.82 -10.06
N ALA A 21 -2.74 -4.27 -9.06
CA ALA A 21 -3.17 -4.43 -7.67
C ALA A 21 -4.56 -3.85 -7.47
N PHE A 22 -4.83 -2.67 -8.04
CA PHE A 22 -6.15 -2.06 -7.92
C PHE A 22 -7.24 -2.81 -8.69
N SER A 23 -6.86 -3.59 -9.69
CA SER A 23 -7.80 -4.36 -10.51
C SER A 23 -8.05 -5.76 -9.96
N THR A 24 -7.31 -6.18 -8.95
CA THR A 24 -7.42 -7.52 -8.40
C THR A 24 -8.75 -7.68 -7.66
N MET A 25 -9.46 -8.77 -7.97
CA MET A 25 -10.71 -9.11 -7.30
C MET A 25 -10.45 -10.20 -6.27
N PRO A 26 -11.31 -10.32 -5.25
CA PRO A 26 -11.12 -11.37 -4.24
C PRO A 26 -10.99 -12.76 -4.85
N SER A 27 -11.77 -13.06 -5.89
CA SER A 27 -11.70 -14.38 -6.52
C SER A 27 -10.35 -14.65 -7.19
N ASP A 28 -9.64 -13.59 -7.62
CA ASP A 28 -8.33 -13.75 -8.25
C ASP A 28 -7.30 -14.29 -7.27
N ILE A 29 -7.51 -14.09 -5.98
CA ILE A 29 -6.60 -14.55 -4.93
C ILE A 29 -7.25 -15.65 -4.08
N GLY A 30 -8.29 -16.29 -4.63
CA GLY A 30 -8.91 -17.44 -3.98
C GLY A 30 -9.70 -17.11 -2.73
N LEU A 31 -10.21 -15.90 -2.62
CA LEU A 31 -10.87 -15.42 -1.41
C LEU A 31 -12.36 -15.21 -1.65
N SER A 32 -13.19 -15.70 -0.72
CA SER A 32 -14.58 -15.30 -0.62
C SER A 32 -14.69 -14.37 0.58
N LEU A 33 -15.20 -13.16 0.37
CA LEU A 33 -15.29 -12.18 1.44
C LEU A 33 -16.31 -12.61 2.49
N GLU A 34 -15.95 -12.45 3.78
CA GLU A 34 -16.86 -12.73 4.88
C GLU A 34 -17.93 -11.65 4.98
N ASN A 35 -17.55 -10.43 4.62
CA ASN A 35 -18.48 -9.31 4.55
C ASN A 35 -17.86 -8.24 3.65
N ASN A 36 -18.65 -7.22 3.31
CA ASN A 36 -18.21 -6.21 2.36
C ASN A 36 -17.20 -5.22 2.92
N GLU A 37 -16.95 -5.24 4.22
CA GLU A 37 -15.95 -4.36 4.83
C GLU A 37 -14.59 -5.03 4.99
N GLN A 38 -14.48 -6.30 4.64
CA GLN A 38 -13.21 -7.01 4.72
C GLN A 38 -12.21 -6.42 3.74
N VAL A 39 -11.02 -6.06 4.25
CA VAL A 39 -9.94 -5.54 3.41
C VAL A 39 -9.21 -6.73 2.82
N TYR A 40 -9.18 -6.83 1.49
CA TYR A 40 -8.53 -7.96 0.83
C TYR A 40 -7.25 -7.58 0.09
N THR A 41 -7.04 -6.30 -0.14
CA THR A 41 -5.82 -5.79 -0.77
C THR A 41 -5.54 -4.41 -0.20
N ALA A 42 -4.27 -4.09 -0.03
CA ALA A 42 -3.85 -2.75 0.35
C ALA A 42 -2.74 -2.30 -0.58
N VAL A 43 -2.78 -1.03 -0.96
CA VAL A 43 -1.72 -0.38 -1.73
C VAL A 43 -1.31 0.84 -0.94
N VAL A 44 -0.02 0.93 -0.60
CA VAL A 44 0.51 2.02 0.21
C VAL A 44 1.61 2.70 -0.60
N ASP A 45 1.38 3.95 -0.99
CA ASP A 45 2.36 4.73 -1.75
C ASP A 45 3.09 5.66 -0.80
N ILE A 46 4.39 5.50 -0.71
CA ILE A 46 5.22 6.25 0.22
C ILE A 46 6.24 7.09 -0.55
N PRO A 47 6.09 8.43 -0.56
CA PRO A 47 7.12 9.26 -1.19
C PRO A 47 8.41 9.19 -0.38
N ILE A 48 9.51 8.86 -1.06
CA ILE A 48 10.83 8.80 -0.45
C ILE A 48 11.59 10.09 -0.75
N SER A 49 11.39 10.63 -1.95
CA SER A 49 11.99 11.88 -2.36
C SER A 49 11.06 12.51 -3.40
N LYS A 50 11.47 13.63 -3.95
CA LYS A 50 10.65 14.30 -4.96
C LYS A 50 10.41 13.43 -6.19
N GLU A 51 11.30 12.47 -6.44
CA GLU A 51 11.25 11.69 -7.67
C GLU A 51 11.06 10.20 -7.45
N LYS A 52 10.93 9.76 -6.21
CA LYS A 52 10.84 8.34 -5.94
C LYS A 52 9.71 8.03 -4.98
N ILE A 53 8.87 7.09 -5.37
CA ILE A 53 7.78 6.55 -4.56
C ILE A 53 8.05 5.06 -4.40
N ILE A 54 7.79 4.55 -3.20
CA ILE A 54 7.79 3.12 -2.94
C ILE A 54 6.34 2.73 -2.75
N SER A 55 5.88 1.69 -3.44
CA SER A 55 4.53 1.18 -3.27
C SER A 55 4.58 -0.20 -2.64
N LEU A 56 3.99 -0.31 -1.46
CA LEU A 56 3.85 -1.58 -0.75
C LEU A 56 2.49 -2.13 -1.10
N VAL A 57 2.44 -3.38 -1.57
CA VAL A 57 1.19 -4.02 -1.95
C VAL A 57 1.05 -5.31 -1.17
N CYS A 58 -0.09 -5.45 -0.50
CA CYS A 58 -0.40 -6.64 0.29
C CYS A 58 -1.70 -7.25 -0.22
N PHE A 59 -1.69 -8.56 -0.49
CA PHE A 59 -2.89 -9.32 -0.84
C PHE A 59 -3.22 -10.29 0.29
N PHE A 60 -4.50 -10.59 0.43
CA PHE A 60 -4.96 -11.47 1.50
C PHE A 60 -4.39 -12.89 1.39
N ASP A 61 -3.93 -13.30 0.23
CA ASP A 61 -3.33 -14.62 0.03
C ASP A 61 -1.90 -14.73 0.57
N GLY A 62 -1.39 -13.67 1.20
CA GLY A 62 -0.04 -13.68 1.76
C GLY A 62 1.00 -13.02 0.88
N THR A 63 0.63 -12.61 -0.32
CA THR A 63 1.58 -11.92 -1.19
C THR A 63 1.85 -10.53 -0.64
N VAL A 64 3.12 -10.20 -0.48
CA VAL A 64 3.58 -8.86 -0.11
C VAL A 64 4.68 -8.50 -1.08
N SER A 65 4.56 -7.33 -1.71
CA SER A 65 5.57 -6.86 -2.66
C SER A 65 5.84 -5.39 -2.42
N LEU A 66 7.04 -4.97 -2.81
CA LEU A 66 7.45 -3.58 -2.71
C LEU A 66 7.94 -3.18 -4.10
N TYR A 67 7.32 -2.15 -4.68
CA TYR A 67 7.67 -1.67 -6.02
C TYR A 67 8.27 -0.28 -5.93
N TYR A 68 9.28 -0.02 -6.77
CA TYR A 68 9.93 1.30 -6.81
C TYR A 68 9.50 2.03 -8.07
N SER A 69 9.06 3.28 -7.93
CA SER A 69 8.60 4.06 -9.08
C SER A 69 9.69 4.30 -10.11
N THR A 70 10.95 4.17 -9.71
CA THR A 70 12.10 4.31 -10.61
C THR A 70 12.50 3.00 -11.26
N GLY A 71 11.81 1.92 -10.94
CA GLY A 71 12.06 0.59 -11.50
C GLY A 71 12.57 -0.37 -10.46
N GLY A 72 12.22 -1.64 -10.63
CA GLY A 72 12.63 -2.70 -9.72
C GLY A 72 11.78 -2.78 -8.47
N GLY A 73 12.17 -3.64 -7.57
CA GLY A 73 11.45 -3.85 -6.32
C GLY A 73 11.74 -5.22 -5.73
N LEU A 74 10.92 -5.58 -4.73
CA LEU A 74 11.02 -6.87 -4.05
C LEU A 74 9.68 -7.57 -4.27
N LEU A 75 9.59 -8.32 -5.38
CA LEU A 75 8.35 -8.98 -5.76
C LEU A 75 8.17 -10.25 -4.95
N GLY A 76 7.00 -10.39 -4.33
CA GLY A 76 6.64 -11.59 -3.60
C GLY A 76 7.48 -11.83 -2.36
N ILE A 77 8.00 -10.77 -1.75
CA ILE A 77 8.87 -10.91 -0.57
C ILE A 77 8.14 -11.63 0.58
N GLY A 78 6.82 -11.47 0.67
CA GLY A 78 6.04 -12.16 1.70
C GLY A 78 5.98 -13.66 1.49
N GLN A 79 6.14 -14.15 0.27
CA GLN A 79 6.14 -15.57 0.00
C GLN A 79 7.48 -16.19 0.33
N LYS A 80 8.53 -15.39 0.37
CA LYS A 80 9.88 -15.85 0.69
C LYS A 80 10.19 -15.80 2.18
N HIS A 81 9.50 -14.95 2.92
CA HIS A 81 9.78 -14.71 4.34
C HIS A 81 8.49 -14.69 5.14
N GLU A 82 8.34 -15.68 6.02
CA GLU A 82 7.12 -15.82 6.80
C GLU A 82 6.81 -14.59 7.65
N SER A 83 7.82 -13.97 8.23
CA SER A 83 7.61 -12.79 9.08
C SER A 83 7.00 -11.63 8.30
N VAL A 84 7.39 -11.48 7.03
CA VAL A 84 6.81 -10.45 6.15
C VAL A 84 5.36 -10.81 5.82
N ARG A 85 5.13 -12.09 5.48
CA ARG A 85 3.78 -12.55 5.16
C ARG A 85 2.83 -12.35 6.33
N GLN A 86 3.27 -12.67 7.54
CA GLN A 86 2.45 -12.50 8.74
C GLN A 86 2.17 -11.05 9.03
N ALA A 87 3.15 -10.17 8.84
CA ALA A 87 2.95 -8.74 9.05
C ALA A 87 1.94 -8.18 8.05
N GLY A 88 2.01 -8.61 6.78
CA GLY A 88 1.04 -8.21 5.77
C GLY A 88 -0.37 -8.68 6.09
N GLY A 89 -0.48 -9.93 6.56
CA GLY A 89 -1.78 -10.49 6.97
C GLY A 89 -2.37 -9.74 8.14
N SER A 90 -1.56 -9.42 9.15
CA SER A 90 -2.02 -8.65 10.30
C SER A 90 -2.51 -7.27 9.87
N PHE A 91 -1.80 -6.64 8.94
CA PHE A 91 -2.22 -5.35 8.42
C PHE A 91 -3.61 -5.44 7.79
N LEU A 92 -3.80 -6.38 6.86
CA LEU A 92 -5.08 -6.51 6.18
C LEU A 92 -6.21 -6.86 7.16
N TYR A 93 -5.92 -7.74 8.12
CA TYR A 93 -6.92 -8.15 9.08
C TYR A 93 -7.36 -7.00 9.97
N SER A 94 -6.42 -6.15 10.38
CA SER A 94 -6.69 -5.09 11.35
C SER A 94 -7.05 -3.74 10.74
N ALA A 95 -6.65 -3.51 9.48
CA ALA A 95 -6.85 -2.20 8.85
C ALA A 95 -8.33 -1.84 8.70
N GLY A 96 -9.20 -2.84 8.64
CA GLY A 96 -10.64 -2.60 8.54
C GLY A 96 -11.19 -1.75 9.68
N GLN A 97 -10.53 -1.76 10.84
CA GLN A 97 -10.97 -0.95 11.98
C GLN A 97 -10.88 0.55 11.70
N ALA A 98 -10.08 0.95 10.72
CA ALA A 98 -9.89 2.35 10.39
C ALA A 98 -10.83 2.83 9.27
N LEU A 99 -11.61 1.95 8.64
CA LEU A 99 -12.37 2.31 7.45
C LEU A 99 -13.29 3.51 7.65
N LYS A 100 -13.93 3.62 8.82
CA LYS A 100 -14.86 4.73 9.05
C LYS A 100 -14.16 6.08 9.16
N TYR A 101 -12.85 6.09 9.27
CA TYR A 101 -12.06 7.33 9.31
C TYR A 101 -11.42 7.64 7.96
N LEU A 102 -11.66 6.82 6.96
CA LEU A 102 -11.11 6.97 5.62
C LEU A 102 -12.20 7.40 4.65
N LYS A 103 -11.80 7.90 3.49
CA LYS A 103 -12.73 8.35 2.48
C LYS A 103 -12.77 7.36 1.32
N LYS A 104 -13.98 7.02 0.88
CA LYS A 104 -14.14 6.17 -0.27
C LYS A 104 -13.70 6.93 -1.51
N THR A 105 -13.01 6.26 -2.42
CA THR A 105 -12.50 6.91 -3.63
C THR A 105 -12.58 5.98 -4.83
N SER A 106 -12.72 6.58 -6.01
CA SER A 106 -12.58 5.86 -7.28
C SER A 106 -11.37 6.35 -8.05
N GLN A 107 -10.54 7.20 -7.44
CA GLN A 107 -9.34 7.73 -8.07
C GLN A 107 -8.11 7.24 -7.34
N PHE A 108 -7.15 6.74 -8.10
CA PHE A 108 -5.97 6.08 -7.53
C PHE A 108 -4.68 6.79 -7.95
N ASP A 109 -4.70 8.12 -7.90
CA ASP A 109 -3.55 8.92 -8.30
C ASP A 109 -2.38 8.68 -7.35
N LEU A 110 -1.19 8.87 -7.89
CA LEU A 110 0.03 8.78 -7.10
C LEU A 110 0.22 10.06 -6.30
N PRO A 111 0.87 9.98 -5.12
CA PRO A 111 1.17 11.20 -4.37
C PRO A 111 2.17 12.06 -5.15
N GLU A 112 1.99 13.38 -5.07
CA GLU A 112 2.88 14.33 -5.72
C GLU A 112 3.68 15.15 -4.72
N GLY A 113 3.36 15.04 -3.46
CA GLY A 113 4.05 15.74 -2.38
C GLY A 113 4.63 14.76 -1.40
N ASP A 114 4.58 15.11 -0.13
CA ASP A 114 5.16 14.30 0.94
C ASP A 114 4.13 13.52 1.73
N LEU A 115 2.88 13.43 1.24
CA LEU A 115 1.86 12.62 1.90
C LEU A 115 1.92 11.19 1.40
N ALA A 116 1.88 10.24 2.33
CA ALA A 116 1.69 8.84 1.98
C ALA A 116 0.21 8.62 1.69
N PHE A 117 -0.08 7.79 0.69
CA PHE A 117 -1.45 7.41 0.35
C PHE A 117 -1.63 5.94 0.71
N VAL A 118 -2.67 5.65 1.48
CA VAL A 118 -3.02 4.27 1.83
C VAL A 118 -4.37 3.97 1.22
N PHE A 119 -4.43 2.94 0.37
CA PHE A 119 -5.67 2.49 -0.24
C PHE A 119 -6.01 1.12 0.31
N LEU A 120 -7.23 0.97 0.82
CA LEU A 120 -7.73 -0.32 1.32
C LEU A 120 -8.88 -0.75 0.43
N LEU A 121 -8.73 -1.90 -0.22
CA LEU A 121 -9.72 -2.43 -1.14
C LEU A 121 -10.65 -3.36 -0.38
N THR A 122 -11.96 -3.12 -0.49
CA THR A 122 -12.99 -3.88 0.18
C THR A 122 -14.12 -4.21 -0.79
N GLY A 123 -15.07 -5.02 -0.35
CA GLY A 123 -16.25 -5.32 -1.16
C GLY A 123 -17.13 -4.10 -1.43
N ASN A 124 -17.00 -3.06 -0.61
CA ASN A 124 -17.75 -1.81 -0.78
C ASN A 124 -16.99 -0.79 -1.62
N GLY A 125 -15.80 -1.13 -2.09
CA GLY A 125 -14.97 -0.22 -2.87
C GLY A 125 -13.67 0.07 -2.16
N VAL A 126 -13.00 1.12 -2.61
CA VAL A 126 -11.67 1.47 -2.15
C VAL A 126 -11.75 2.67 -1.21
N TYR A 127 -11.07 2.56 -0.08
CA TYR A 127 -11.00 3.64 0.92
C TYR A 127 -9.58 4.14 1.01
N LYS A 128 -9.43 5.45 1.19
CA LYS A 128 -8.12 6.10 1.12
C LYS A 128 -7.85 6.93 2.36
N ALA A 129 -6.61 6.86 2.84
CA ALA A 129 -6.07 7.78 3.84
C ALA A 129 -4.89 8.52 3.21
N GLU A 130 -4.71 9.78 3.58
CA GLU A 130 -3.55 10.58 3.18
C GLU A 130 -2.95 11.17 4.44
N TYR A 131 -1.68 10.94 4.67
CA TYR A 131 -1.05 11.50 5.86
C TYR A 131 0.45 11.63 5.69
N ASN A 132 1.03 12.58 6.44
CA ASN A 132 2.48 12.78 6.46
C ASN A 132 3.07 11.88 7.54
N MET A 133 3.86 10.88 7.14
CA MET A 133 4.42 9.91 8.08
C MET A 133 5.32 10.56 9.13
N SER A 134 6.00 11.64 8.78
CA SER A 134 6.87 12.32 9.74
C SER A 134 6.08 13.12 10.79
N LYS A 135 4.77 13.28 10.58
CA LYS A 135 3.90 13.98 11.51
C LYS A 135 2.80 13.06 12.04
N ILE A 136 3.08 11.77 12.08
CA ILE A 136 2.06 10.78 12.44
C ILE A 136 1.42 11.06 13.80
N ASP A 137 2.17 11.61 14.74
CA ASP A 137 1.65 11.89 16.08
C ASP A 137 0.54 12.93 16.09
N THR A 138 0.36 13.69 15.01
CA THR A 138 -0.67 14.72 14.91
C THR A 138 -1.99 14.18 14.36
N TYR A 139 -2.02 12.92 13.94
CA TYR A 139 -3.21 12.32 13.32
C TYR A 139 -4.03 11.55 14.34
N GLU A 140 -5.27 11.19 13.97
CA GLU A 140 -6.15 10.40 14.83
C GLU A 140 -5.58 9.03 15.09
N LYS A 141 -5.96 8.43 16.21
CA LYS A 141 -5.45 7.13 16.62
C LYS A 141 -5.61 6.03 15.56
N PRO A 142 -6.74 5.94 14.84
CA PRO A 142 -6.85 4.91 13.80
C PRO A 142 -5.81 5.06 12.68
N ILE A 143 -5.46 6.29 12.32
CA ILE A 143 -4.43 6.53 11.31
C ILE A 143 -3.07 6.15 11.87
N GLN A 144 -2.81 6.48 13.14
CA GLN A 144 -1.57 6.07 13.80
C GLN A 144 -1.45 4.55 13.82
N PHE A 145 -2.56 3.85 14.06
CA PHE A 145 -2.56 2.40 14.09
C PHE A 145 -2.25 1.81 12.71
N VAL A 146 -2.88 2.35 11.66
CA VAL A 146 -2.59 1.92 10.29
C VAL A 146 -1.11 2.12 9.99
N ASN A 147 -0.56 3.29 10.35
CA ASN A 147 0.85 3.56 10.13
C ASN A 147 1.74 2.57 10.88
N PHE A 148 1.37 2.25 12.11
CA PHE A 148 2.13 1.28 12.91
C PHE A 148 2.22 -0.07 12.19
N LEU A 149 1.09 -0.54 11.65
CA LEU A 149 1.05 -1.81 10.94
C LEU A 149 1.92 -1.77 9.67
N ILE A 150 1.87 -0.65 8.94
CA ILE A 150 2.69 -0.47 7.74
C ILE A 150 4.18 -0.47 8.11
N GLN A 151 4.55 0.28 9.15
CA GLN A 151 5.95 0.33 9.57
C GLN A 151 6.45 -1.05 10.01
N ASN A 152 5.58 -1.85 10.61
CA ASN A 152 5.95 -3.21 11.00
C ASN A 152 6.28 -4.06 9.76
N ILE A 153 5.49 -3.95 8.69
CA ILE A 153 5.78 -4.67 7.45
C ILE A 153 7.13 -4.24 6.90
N LEU A 154 7.35 -2.92 6.81
CA LEU A 154 8.59 -2.39 6.26
C LEU A 154 9.79 -2.83 7.10
N SER A 155 9.62 -2.89 8.42
CA SER A 155 10.67 -3.37 9.32
C SER A 155 11.00 -4.82 9.05
N LYS A 156 9.99 -5.67 8.87
CA LYS A 156 10.22 -7.09 8.57
C LYS A 156 10.90 -7.26 7.21
N ILE A 157 10.54 -6.43 6.23
CA ILE A 157 11.22 -6.47 4.94
C ILE A 157 12.69 -6.12 5.12
N ARG A 158 13.00 -5.06 5.87
CA ARG A 158 14.40 -4.66 6.10
C ARG A 158 15.18 -5.76 6.81
N GLU A 159 14.59 -6.40 7.81
CA GLU A 159 15.26 -7.46 8.56
C GLU A 159 15.62 -8.65 7.67
N ASN A 160 14.85 -8.89 6.62
CA ASN A 160 15.04 -10.05 5.76
C ASN A 160 15.80 -9.74 4.48
N THR A 161 16.11 -8.48 4.20
CA THR A 161 16.80 -8.10 2.98
C THR A 161 18.16 -7.47 3.21
N THR A 162 18.50 -7.15 4.47
CA THR A 162 19.82 -6.65 4.80
C THR A 162 20.75 -7.81 4.96
N ALA A 163 21.89 -7.75 4.33
CA ALA A 163 22.88 -8.82 4.43
C ALA A 163 23.60 -8.76 5.77
#